data_f97add10717bf7cd15d7742e8ccdca6d
#
_entry.id   f97add10717bf7cd15d7742e8ccdca6d
#
_cell.length_a   1.000
_cell.length_b   1.000
_cell.length_c   1.000
_cell.angle_alpha   90.00
_cell.angle_beta   90.00
_cell.angle_gamma   90.00
#
_symmetry.space_group_name_H-M   'P 1'
#
loop_
_entity.id
_entity.type
_entity.pdbx_description
1 polymer ?
#
loop_
_entity_poly.entity_id
_entity_poly.type
_entity_poly.pdbx_seq_one_letter_code
_entity_poly.pdbx_strand_id
1 'polypeptide(L)'
;MRRLTYIAASAVAAAILSGCVIVDADVRESNWGAHGDFGYLYGAEVSGRDPEITITARSNGCTEKGDFDFVVRNRGDDEFDVGFRRERQDNCKALVPEGRRMTWTFPELGIPRQARVMILNPVGR
;
A
#
# COMPACT_ATOMS: atom_id res chain seq x y z
N MET A 1 67.34 35.81 5.81
CA MET A 1 66.66 35.00 4.77
C MET A 1 65.61 34.17 5.42
N ARG A 2 64.39 34.57 5.18
CA ARG A 2 63.23 33.87 5.74
C ARG A 2 62.66 32.94 4.69
N ARG A 3 62.68 31.70 4.99
CA ARG A 3 61.96 30.71 4.16
C ARG A 3 60.55 30.61 4.65
N LEU A 4 59.67 31.12 3.86
CA LEU A 4 58.25 30.95 4.06
C LEU A 4 57.88 29.55 3.53
N THR A 5 57.62 28.65 4.45
CA THR A 5 57.00 27.38 4.13
C THR A 5 55.49 27.61 4.03
N TYR A 6 55.01 27.59 2.83
CA TYR A 6 53.58 27.54 2.60
C TYR A 6 53.10 26.11 2.87
N ILE A 7 52.37 26.00 3.94
CA ILE A 7 51.61 24.79 4.19
C ILE A 7 50.34 24.92 3.37
N ALA A 8 50.29 24.19 2.27
CA ALA A 8 49.09 24.05 1.52
C ALA A 8 48.11 23.21 2.36
N ALA A 9 47.15 23.85 2.96
CA ALA A 9 46.05 23.16 3.57
C ALA A 9 45.18 22.61 2.46
N SER A 10 45.34 21.35 2.18
CA SER A 10 44.41 20.63 1.32
C SER A 10 43.09 20.51 2.06
N ALA A 11 42.16 21.34 1.72
CA ALA A 11 40.80 21.17 2.14
C ALA A 11 40.25 19.95 1.41
N VAL A 12 40.25 18.84 2.09
CA VAL A 12 39.50 17.68 1.63
C VAL A 12 38.03 18.03 1.80
N ALA A 13 37.41 18.44 0.72
CA ALA A 13 35.97 18.52 0.67
C ALA A 13 35.45 17.09 0.78
N ALA A 14 35.08 16.71 1.97
CA ALA A 14 34.29 15.51 2.16
C ALA A 14 32.96 15.75 1.48
N ALA A 15 32.82 15.26 0.28
CA ALA A 15 31.52 15.14 -0.34
C ALA A 15 30.71 14.19 0.52
N ILE A 16 29.89 14.77 1.36
CA ILE A 16 28.88 13.99 2.07
C ILE A 16 27.86 13.60 1.02
N LEU A 17 28.09 12.48 0.41
CA LEU A 17 27.03 11.79 -0.29
C LEU A 17 26.07 11.34 0.78
N SER A 18 25.11 12.18 1.07
CA SER A 18 23.93 11.75 1.75
C SER A 18 23.26 10.76 0.78
N GLY A 19 23.72 9.53 0.83
CA GLY A 19 23.04 8.45 0.16
C GLY A 19 21.64 8.44 0.71
N CYS A 20 20.70 8.89 -0.07
CA CYS A 20 19.33 8.63 0.22
C CYS A 20 19.17 7.13 0.25
N VAL A 21 19.08 6.57 1.45
CA VAL A 21 18.79 5.16 1.64
C VAL A 21 17.30 4.96 1.33
N ILE A 22 16.94 5.21 0.10
CA ILE A 22 15.60 4.94 -0.42
C ILE A 22 15.51 3.53 -0.97
N VAL A 23 16.65 2.87 -1.06
CA VAL A 23 16.79 1.58 -1.71
C VAL A 23 15.95 0.49 -1.01
N ASP A 24 15.83 0.55 0.30
CA ASP A 24 15.07 -0.46 1.03
C ASP A 24 13.55 -0.31 0.87
N ALA A 25 13.09 0.90 0.65
CA ALA A 25 11.68 1.16 0.36
C ALA A 25 11.32 0.67 -1.05
N ASP A 26 12.21 0.88 -2.01
CA ASP A 26 11.99 0.47 -3.40
C ASP A 26 11.93 -1.05 -3.54
N VAL A 27 12.74 -1.78 -2.79
CA VAL A 27 12.74 -3.23 -2.80
C VAL A 27 11.44 -3.80 -2.22
N ARG A 28 10.91 -3.16 -1.20
CA ARG A 28 9.61 -3.56 -0.63
C ARG A 28 8.47 -3.23 -1.57
N GLU A 29 8.52 -2.08 -2.22
CA GLU A 29 7.51 -1.69 -3.20
C GLU A 29 7.46 -2.65 -4.39
N SER A 30 8.59 -3.16 -4.82
CA SER A 30 8.62 -4.13 -5.91
C SER A 30 7.96 -5.47 -5.56
N ASN A 31 7.96 -5.83 -4.27
CA ASN A 31 7.30 -7.05 -3.80
C ASN A 31 5.77 -6.90 -3.65
N TRP A 32 5.28 -5.67 -3.70
CA TRP A 32 3.84 -5.41 -3.63
C TRP A 32 3.12 -5.67 -4.95
N GLY A 33 3.87 -6.05 -5.95
CA GLY A 33 3.36 -6.16 -7.29
C GLY A 33 3.05 -4.80 -7.91
N ALA A 34 3.15 -4.74 -9.21
CA ALA A 34 2.59 -3.62 -9.94
C ALA A 34 1.09 -3.53 -9.62
N HIS A 35 0.52 -2.37 -9.76
CA HIS A 35 -0.92 -2.12 -9.53
C HIS A 35 -1.86 -3.13 -10.21
N GLY A 36 -1.34 -3.94 -11.11
CA GLY A 36 -2.08 -5.00 -11.79
C GLY A 36 -2.30 -6.28 -11.00
N ASP A 37 -1.61 -6.48 -9.87
CA ASP A 37 -1.75 -7.71 -9.07
C ASP A 37 -2.97 -7.69 -8.16
N PHE A 38 -3.59 -6.55 -7.98
CA PHE A 38 -4.84 -6.44 -7.26
C PHE A 38 -6.00 -6.54 -8.25
N GLY A 39 -6.85 -7.51 -8.05
CA GLY A 39 -8.01 -7.73 -8.91
C GLY A 39 -9.01 -6.57 -8.89
N TYR A 40 -9.83 -6.50 -9.92
CA TYR A 40 -10.91 -5.53 -9.99
C TYR A 40 -11.94 -5.75 -8.89
N LEU A 41 -12.36 -4.66 -8.29
CA LEU A 41 -13.49 -4.62 -7.38
C LEU A 41 -14.68 -3.95 -8.07
N TYR A 42 -15.88 -4.35 -7.71
CA TYR A 42 -17.09 -3.67 -8.16
C TYR A 42 -17.28 -2.32 -7.47
N GLY A 43 -16.76 -2.20 -6.25
CA GLY A 43 -16.81 -0.98 -5.48
C GLY A 43 -15.83 -1.02 -4.31
N ALA A 44 -15.48 0.16 -3.83
CA ALA A 44 -14.69 0.33 -2.62
C ALA A 44 -15.10 1.64 -1.95
N GLU A 45 -15.34 1.59 -0.66
CA GLU A 45 -15.75 2.74 0.14
C GLU A 45 -14.90 2.82 1.41
N VAL A 46 -14.44 4.02 1.72
CA VAL A 46 -13.80 4.32 3.00
C VAL A 46 -14.78 5.15 3.81
N SER A 47 -15.25 4.62 4.93
CA SER A 47 -16.16 5.35 5.79
C SER A 47 -15.39 6.38 6.62
N GLY A 48 -15.85 7.62 6.60
CA GLY A 48 -15.29 8.68 7.43
C GLY A 48 -15.89 8.74 8.83
N ARG A 49 -17.02 8.13 9.05
CA ARG A 49 -17.70 8.11 10.36
C ARG A 49 -17.20 6.97 11.24
N ASP A 50 -17.24 5.77 10.70
CA ASP A 50 -16.66 4.59 11.32
C ASP A 50 -15.42 4.22 10.50
N PRO A 51 -14.22 4.19 11.10
CA PRO A 51 -12.99 3.97 10.34
C PRO A 51 -12.92 2.53 9.83
N GLU A 52 -13.46 2.32 8.66
CA GLU A 52 -13.55 1.02 8.01
C GLU A 52 -13.51 1.16 6.48
N ILE A 53 -13.09 0.10 5.84
CA ILE A 53 -13.10 -0.03 4.38
C ILE A 53 -14.09 -1.14 4.02
N THR A 54 -15.03 -0.83 3.14
CA THR A 54 -15.93 -1.82 2.56
C THR A 54 -15.60 -1.99 1.09
N ILE A 55 -15.33 -3.21 0.68
CA ILE A 55 -15.18 -3.56 -0.72
C ILE A 55 -16.36 -4.38 -1.20
N THR A 56 -16.65 -4.26 -2.48
CA THR A 56 -17.61 -5.12 -3.17
C THR A 56 -16.86 -5.90 -4.24
N ALA A 57 -16.85 -7.20 -4.12
CA ALA A 57 -16.13 -8.07 -5.04
C ALA A 57 -17.06 -9.02 -5.77
N ARG A 58 -16.63 -9.48 -6.94
CA ARG A 58 -17.34 -10.51 -7.68
C ARG A 58 -17.55 -11.73 -6.79
N SER A 59 -18.72 -12.32 -6.87
CA SER A 59 -19.08 -13.53 -6.13
C SER A 59 -19.91 -14.47 -6.97
N ASN A 60 -19.59 -15.74 -6.88
CA ASN A 60 -20.42 -16.82 -7.42
C ASN A 60 -21.22 -17.52 -6.32
N GLY A 61 -21.42 -16.85 -5.20
CA GLY A 61 -22.24 -17.29 -4.08
C GLY A 61 -21.48 -17.73 -2.84
N CYS A 62 -20.15 -17.95 -2.95
CA CYS A 62 -19.34 -18.48 -1.86
C CYS A 62 -18.18 -17.55 -1.43
N THR A 63 -18.14 -16.34 -1.95
CA THR A 63 -17.09 -15.39 -1.59
C THR A 63 -17.27 -14.90 -0.15
N GLU A 64 -16.21 -15.00 0.63
CA GLU A 64 -16.17 -14.59 2.03
C GLU A 64 -14.96 -13.68 2.28
N LYS A 65 -15.00 -12.96 3.37
CA LYS A 65 -13.91 -12.08 3.81
C LYS A 65 -12.58 -12.82 3.94
N GLY A 66 -12.61 -14.05 4.44
CA GLY A 66 -11.43 -14.90 4.59
C GLY A 66 -10.79 -15.35 3.28
N ASP A 67 -11.45 -15.14 2.15
CA ASP A 67 -10.90 -15.45 0.83
C ASP A 67 -9.97 -14.35 0.30
N PHE A 68 -9.89 -13.24 1.01
CA PHE A 68 -9.06 -12.10 0.66
C PHE A 68 -7.95 -11.89 1.67
N ASP A 69 -6.79 -11.55 1.16
CA ASP A 69 -5.72 -10.95 1.92
C ASP A 69 -5.64 -9.46 1.62
N PHE A 70 -5.00 -8.71 2.49
CA PHE A 70 -4.81 -7.28 2.28
C PHE A 70 -3.34 -6.90 2.46
N VAL A 71 -2.98 -5.82 1.81
CA VAL A 71 -1.65 -5.24 1.88
C VAL A 71 -1.80 -3.77 2.27
N VAL A 72 -1.03 -3.33 3.25
CA VAL A 72 -1.05 -1.95 3.74
C VAL A 72 0.33 -1.35 3.59
N ARG A 73 0.40 -0.19 2.96
CA ARG A 73 1.63 0.57 2.82
C ARG A 73 1.48 1.94 3.45
N ASN A 74 2.36 2.26 4.39
CA ASN A 74 2.42 3.58 5.00
C ASN A 74 3.21 4.53 4.08
N ARG A 75 2.58 5.60 3.62
CA ARG A 75 3.20 6.62 2.78
C ARG A 75 3.73 7.82 3.56
N GLY A 76 3.56 7.84 4.88
CA GLY A 76 3.86 8.99 5.72
C GLY A 76 2.66 9.94 5.85
N ASP A 77 2.69 10.82 6.83
CA ASP A 77 1.67 11.85 7.06
C ASP A 77 0.23 11.29 7.19
N ASP A 78 0.09 10.14 7.86
CA ASP A 78 -1.18 9.42 8.01
C ASP A 78 -1.84 9.03 6.68
N GLU A 79 -1.05 8.88 5.63
CA GLU A 79 -1.51 8.38 4.34
C GLU A 79 -1.13 6.91 4.18
N PHE A 80 -2.11 6.11 3.79
CA PHE A 80 -1.95 4.67 3.62
C PHE A 80 -2.52 4.21 2.30
N ASP A 81 -1.80 3.33 1.64
CA ASP A 81 -2.33 2.57 0.51
C ASP A 81 -2.79 1.21 1.02
N VAL A 82 -3.95 0.77 0.59
CA VAL A 82 -4.51 -0.53 0.94
C VAL A 82 -4.93 -1.25 -0.32
N GLY A 83 -4.44 -2.47 -0.51
CA GLY A 83 -4.83 -3.33 -1.61
C GLY A 83 -5.42 -4.63 -1.08
N PHE A 84 -6.40 -5.17 -1.78
CA PHE A 84 -7.03 -6.44 -1.46
C PHE A 84 -6.75 -7.44 -2.57
N ARG A 85 -6.31 -8.62 -2.20
CA ARG A 85 -6.00 -9.70 -3.13
C ARG A 85 -6.83 -10.92 -2.81
N ARG A 86 -7.49 -11.46 -3.82
CA ARG A 86 -8.20 -12.73 -3.66
C ARG A 86 -7.20 -13.87 -3.56
N GLU A 87 -7.28 -14.64 -2.48
CA GLU A 87 -6.44 -15.83 -2.25
C GLU A 87 -7.16 -17.11 -2.62
N ARG A 88 -8.47 -17.13 -2.55
CA ARG A 88 -9.29 -18.28 -2.94
C ARG A 88 -10.29 -17.90 -4.01
N GLN A 89 -10.37 -18.74 -5.02
CA GLN A 89 -11.38 -18.59 -6.06
C GLN A 89 -12.73 -19.04 -5.54
N ASP A 90 -13.77 -18.35 -5.98
CA ASP A 90 -15.14 -18.73 -5.74
C ASP A 90 -15.59 -19.71 -6.83
N ASN A 91 -15.60 -20.99 -6.49
CA ASN A 91 -15.97 -22.07 -7.40
C ASN A 91 -17.46 -22.41 -7.34
N CYS A 92 -18.25 -21.67 -6.60
CA CYS A 92 -19.70 -21.83 -6.58
C CYS A 92 -20.31 -21.40 -7.91
N LYS A 93 -21.54 -21.78 -8.15
CA LYS A 93 -22.20 -21.64 -9.45
C LYS A 93 -23.43 -20.73 -9.41
N ALA A 94 -23.53 -19.89 -8.39
CA ALA A 94 -24.63 -18.96 -8.22
C ALA A 94 -24.11 -17.53 -8.28
N LEU A 95 -23.89 -17.00 -9.48
CA LEU A 95 -23.42 -15.63 -9.67
C LEU A 95 -24.31 -14.64 -8.91
N VAL A 96 -23.69 -13.81 -8.10
CA VAL A 96 -24.32 -12.71 -7.40
C VAL A 96 -24.02 -11.42 -8.21
N PRO A 97 -24.96 -10.91 -8.99
CA PRO A 97 -24.68 -9.80 -9.93
C PRO A 97 -24.19 -8.52 -9.26
N GLU A 98 -24.71 -8.22 -8.08
CA GLU A 98 -24.30 -7.05 -7.29
C GLU A 98 -22.97 -7.22 -6.56
N GLY A 99 -22.43 -8.43 -6.53
CA GLY A 99 -21.22 -8.78 -5.80
C GLY A 99 -21.46 -8.98 -4.31
N ARG A 100 -20.36 -9.24 -3.59
CA ARG A 100 -20.35 -9.46 -2.14
C ARG A 100 -19.65 -8.30 -1.47
N ARG A 101 -20.32 -7.71 -0.49
CA ARG A 101 -19.73 -6.65 0.35
C ARG A 101 -19.01 -7.25 1.53
N MET A 102 -17.81 -6.75 1.80
CA MET A 102 -16.98 -7.18 2.93
C MET A 102 -16.31 -5.95 3.53
N THR A 103 -16.22 -5.93 4.85
CA THR A 103 -15.74 -4.78 5.59
C THR A 103 -14.54 -5.14 6.46
N TRP A 104 -13.51 -4.30 6.41
CA TRP A 104 -12.36 -4.35 7.32
C TRP A 104 -12.33 -3.05 8.12
N THR A 105 -12.19 -3.16 9.42
CA THR A 105 -11.97 -1.99 10.27
C THR A 105 -10.52 -1.55 10.19
N PHE A 106 -10.25 -0.28 10.47
CA PHE A 106 -8.87 0.21 10.52
C PHE A 106 -8.01 -0.54 11.53
N PRO A 107 -8.49 -0.86 12.75
CA PRO A 107 -7.71 -1.72 13.65
C PRO A 107 -7.33 -3.07 13.06
N GLU A 108 -8.22 -3.73 12.32
CA GLU A 108 -7.90 -4.99 11.63
C GLU A 108 -6.78 -4.82 10.61
N LEU A 109 -6.73 -3.66 9.96
CA LEU A 109 -5.71 -3.32 8.97
C LEU A 109 -4.42 -2.77 9.60
N GLY A 110 -4.43 -2.48 10.89
CA GLY A 110 -3.30 -1.90 11.59
C GLY A 110 -3.04 -0.44 11.23
N ILE A 111 -4.06 0.30 10.81
CA ILE A 111 -3.95 1.72 10.46
C ILE A 111 -4.65 2.61 11.50
N PRO A 112 -4.13 3.82 11.74
CA PRO A 112 -4.70 4.71 12.74
C PRO A 112 -6.06 5.27 12.27
N ARG A 113 -6.87 5.65 13.24
CA ARG A 113 -8.23 6.14 13.01
C ARG A 113 -8.31 7.35 12.09
N GLN A 114 -7.33 8.24 12.18
CA GLN A 114 -7.27 9.47 11.38
C GLN A 114 -6.64 9.27 10.00
N ALA A 115 -6.28 8.04 9.63
CA ALA A 115 -5.62 7.75 8.38
C ALA A 115 -6.45 8.14 7.17
N ARG A 116 -5.77 8.65 6.16
CA ARG A 116 -6.31 8.77 4.81
C ARG A 116 -5.90 7.56 4.00
N VAL A 117 -6.84 6.95 3.35
CA VAL A 117 -6.63 5.68 2.67
C VAL A 117 -6.87 5.83 1.18
N MET A 118 -5.94 5.30 0.40
CA MET A 118 -6.09 5.08 -1.02
C MET A 118 -6.21 3.58 -1.28
N ILE A 119 -7.25 3.21 -2.00
CA ILE A 119 -7.44 1.81 -2.41
C ILE A 119 -6.67 1.57 -3.70
N LEU A 120 -5.81 0.55 -3.69
CA LEU A 120 -4.95 0.22 -4.83
C LEU A 120 -5.66 -0.60 -5.90
N ASN A 121 -6.72 -1.31 -5.53
CA ASN A 121 -7.49 -2.09 -6.49
C ASN A 121 -8.15 -1.19 -7.53
N PRO A 122 -8.12 -1.55 -8.81
CA PRO A 122 -8.97 -0.91 -9.79
C PRO A 122 -10.44 -1.22 -9.49
N VAL A 123 -11.29 -0.21 -9.64
CA VAL A 123 -12.72 -0.32 -9.42
C VAL A 123 -13.46 -0.16 -10.74
N GLY A 124 -14.33 -1.11 -11.02
CA GLY A 124 -15.11 -1.11 -12.25
C GLY A 124 -15.81 -2.44 -12.47
N ARG A 125 -16.63 -2.46 -13.50
CA ARG A 125 -17.38 -3.67 -13.92
C ARG A 125 -17.06 -4.03 -15.34
#